data_ead0c8f31eb7e716cdbb3af650d69633
#
_entry.id   ead0c8f31eb7e716cdbb3af650d69633
#
_cell.length_a   1.000
_cell.length_b   1.000
_cell.length_c   1.000
_cell.angle_alpha   90.00
_cell.angle_beta   90.00
_cell.angle_gamma   90.00
#
_symmetry.space_group_name_H-M   'P 1'
#
loop_
_entity.id
_entity.type
_entity.pdbx_description
1 polymer ?
#
loop_
_entity_poly.entity_id
_entity_poly.type
_entity_poly.pdbx_seq_one_letter_code
_entity_poly.pdbx_strand_id
1 'polypeptide(L)'
;MSDLKAFAMECRDWLETNCPAEMRKPVESEKDICWGGRNWTYSSKDQEQWLERMAAKGWTVPTWPKEYGGAGLSRAEEIILKKEMKRINARSPLDSFGIWMLGPALLKFGTEEQKLEHLPPVARGEIRWCQGYSEPSAGSDLASLATKCEDKGDHFIVNGQKVWTSYADKADWIFCLVRTDNTGKKHHGISFVLFDMAPPGVEARPIKLISGRSPLQSHVRDVKRLHVVR
;
A
#
# COMPACT_ATOMS: atom_id res chain seq x y z
N MET A 1 31.92 8.96 6.33
CA MET A 1 31.34 10.29 6.69
C MET A 1 31.32 11.28 5.53
N SER A 2 32.27 11.23 4.58
CA SER A 2 32.26 12.07 3.36
C SER A 2 31.05 11.79 2.46
N ASP A 3 30.71 10.54 2.24
CA ASP A 3 29.62 10.12 1.33
C ASP A 3 28.23 10.60 1.78
N LEU A 4 27.92 10.52 3.07
CA LEU A 4 26.62 10.99 3.59
C LEU A 4 26.47 12.52 3.53
N LYS A 5 27.59 13.28 3.63
CA LYS A 5 27.56 14.74 3.43
C LYS A 5 27.31 15.08 1.97
N ALA A 6 28.00 14.38 1.05
CA ALA A 6 27.80 14.56 -0.38
C ALA A 6 26.36 14.22 -0.77
N PHE A 7 25.83 13.10 -0.29
CA PHE A 7 24.42 12.71 -0.49
C PHE A 7 23.43 13.75 0.05
N ALA A 8 23.70 14.33 1.22
CA ALA A 8 22.85 15.40 1.77
C ALA A 8 22.83 16.65 0.89
N MET A 9 23.96 17.02 0.29
CA MET A 9 24.03 18.14 -0.66
C MET A 9 23.27 17.80 -1.95
N GLU A 10 23.47 16.61 -2.50
CA GLU A 10 22.74 16.13 -3.67
C GLU A 10 21.22 16.16 -3.44
N CYS A 11 20.75 15.62 -2.31
CA CYS A 11 19.32 15.65 -1.93
C CYS A 11 18.80 17.08 -1.88
N ARG A 12 19.54 17.99 -1.24
CA ARG A 12 19.16 19.39 -1.10
C ARG A 12 18.98 20.05 -2.46
N ASP A 13 20.00 19.99 -3.30
CA ASP A 13 20.02 20.64 -4.61
C ASP A 13 18.92 20.10 -5.51
N TRP A 14 18.75 18.76 -5.49
CA TRP A 14 17.70 18.13 -6.26
C TRP A 14 16.29 18.50 -5.78
N LEU A 15 16.05 18.47 -4.47
CA LEU A 15 14.75 18.81 -3.89
C LEU A 15 14.39 20.29 -4.11
N GLU A 16 15.35 21.20 -3.99
CA GLU A 16 15.13 22.62 -4.25
C GLU A 16 14.76 22.89 -5.71
N THR A 17 15.39 22.18 -6.62
CA THR A 17 15.14 22.31 -8.06
C THR A 17 13.84 21.66 -8.50
N ASN A 18 13.49 20.49 -7.93
CA ASN A 18 12.46 19.61 -8.48
C ASN A 18 11.15 19.59 -7.68
N CYS A 19 11.15 20.03 -6.41
CA CYS A 19 9.92 20.05 -5.63
C CYS A 19 9.06 21.27 -6.03
N PRO A 20 7.87 21.08 -6.60
CA PRO A 20 6.98 22.19 -6.98
C PRO A 20 6.58 23.04 -5.77
N ALA A 21 6.30 24.31 -6.01
CA ALA A 21 5.95 25.25 -4.94
C ALA A 21 4.69 24.85 -4.16
N GLU A 22 3.68 24.30 -4.87
CA GLU A 22 2.45 23.80 -4.26
C GLU A 22 2.72 22.65 -3.28
N MET A 23 3.69 21.80 -3.59
CA MET A 23 4.07 20.63 -2.77
C MET A 23 4.89 20.99 -1.53
N ARG A 24 5.24 22.27 -1.33
CA ARG A 24 5.90 22.79 -0.14
C ARG A 24 4.92 23.45 0.85
N LYS A 25 3.63 23.48 0.52
CA LYS A 25 2.57 23.97 1.39
C LYS A 25 2.13 22.92 2.41
N PRO A 26 1.61 23.30 3.58
CA PRO A 26 1.03 22.36 4.54
C PRO A 26 -0.09 21.50 3.93
N VAL A 27 -0.31 20.31 4.48
CA VAL A 27 -1.49 19.49 4.18
C VAL A 27 -2.68 20.10 4.92
N GLU A 28 -3.69 20.59 4.20
CA GLU A 28 -4.90 21.21 4.77
C GLU A 28 -6.12 20.29 4.65
N SER A 29 -6.08 19.34 3.70
CA SER A 29 -7.19 18.44 3.42
C SER A 29 -6.71 17.06 2.92
N GLU A 30 -7.62 16.08 2.88
CA GLU A 30 -7.33 14.76 2.29
C GLU A 30 -6.93 14.82 0.80
N LYS A 31 -7.35 15.86 0.07
CA LYS A 31 -6.98 16.06 -1.34
C LYS A 31 -5.51 16.40 -1.53
N ASP A 32 -4.87 16.90 -0.49
CA ASP A 32 -3.45 17.23 -0.49
C ASP A 32 -2.54 16.00 -0.35
N ILE A 33 -3.13 14.86 0.05
CA ILE A 33 -2.43 13.58 0.20
C ILE A 33 -2.61 12.78 -1.08
N CYS A 34 -1.51 12.46 -1.75
CA CYS A 34 -1.52 11.61 -2.94
C CYS A 34 -1.55 10.13 -2.51
N TRP A 35 -2.66 9.44 -2.82
CA TRP A 35 -2.82 8.01 -2.53
C TRP A 35 -2.53 7.10 -3.73
N GLY A 36 -2.54 7.67 -4.92
CA GLY A 36 -2.41 6.92 -6.16
C GLY A 36 -3.58 5.96 -6.42
N GLY A 37 -3.39 5.04 -7.37
CA GLY A 37 -4.37 4.05 -7.79
C GLY A 37 -4.89 4.28 -9.21
N ARG A 38 -5.53 3.25 -9.79
CA ARG A 38 -6.05 3.25 -11.17
C ARG A 38 -7.01 4.40 -11.48
N ASN A 39 -7.80 4.79 -10.47
CA ASN A 39 -8.82 5.83 -10.58
C ASN A 39 -8.45 7.10 -9.82
N TRP A 40 -7.15 7.28 -9.53
CA TRP A 40 -6.69 8.45 -8.81
C TRP A 40 -6.82 9.71 -9.68
N THR A 41 -7.33 10.77 -9.08
CA THR A 41 -7.36 12.10 -9.70
C THR A 41 -6.49 13.03 -8.86
N TYR A 42 -5.45 13.56 -9.48
CA TYR A 42 -4.54 14.49 -8.80
C TYR A 42 -5.25 15.81 -8.46
N SER A 43 -4.95 16.35 -7.30
CA SER A 43 -5.50 17.64 -6.87
C SER A 43 -4.91 18.82 -7.65
N SER A 44 -3.72 18.63 -8.19
CA SER A 44 -3.03 19.62 -9.03
C SER A 44 -2.01 18.95 -9.94
N LYS A 45 -1.57 19.66 -10.97
CA LYS A 45 -0.47 19.23 -11.83
C LYS A 45 0.84 19.12 -11.07
N ASP A 46 1.04 19.94 -10.05
CA ASP A 46 2.20 19.90 -9.17
C ASP A 46 2.25 18.59 -8.36
N GLN A 47 1.09 18.09 -7.89
CA GLN A 47 1.01 16.81 -7.18
C GLN A 47 1.41 15.64 -8.10
N GLU A 48 0.91 15.62 -9.33
CA GLU A 48 1.26 14.62 -10.35
C GLU A 48 2.77 14.64 -10.64
N GLN A 49 3.31 15.80 -11.00
CA GLN A 49 4.73 15.96 -11.30
C GLN A 49 5.64 15.57 -10.13
N TRP A 50 5.19 15.89 -8.91
CA TRP A 50 5.96 15.54 -7.72
C TRP A 50 6.03 14.03 -7.54
N LEU A 51 4.92 13.31 -7.67
CA LEU A 51 4.92 11.85 -7.64
C LEU A 51 5.82 11.27 -8.74
N GLU A 52 5.67 11.71 -9.98
CA GLU A 52 6.48 11.22 -11.10
C GLU A 52 7.98 11.41 -10.87
N ARG A 53 8.40 12.62 -10.45
CA ARG A 53 9.82 12.93 -10.19
C ARG A 53 10.40 12.10 -9.06
N MET A 54 9.66 11.95 -7.96
CA MET A 54 10.08 11.16 -6.80
C MET A 54 10.12 9.66 -7.12
N ALA A 55 9.14 9.15 -7.87
CA ALA A 55 9.12 7.77 -8.34
C ALA A 55 10.29 7.47 -9.30
N ALA A 56 10.59 8.37 -10.23
CA ALA A 56 11.73 8.24 -11.14
C ALA A 56 13.09 8.17 -10.41
N LYS A 57 13.21 8.81 -9.24
CA LYS A 57 14.39 8.70 -8.36
C LYS A 57 14.34 7.48 -7.43
N GLY A 58 13.24 6.71 -7.42
CA GLY A 58 12.98 5.65 -6.45
C GLY A 58 12.75 6.17 -5.01
N TRP A 59 12.45 7.45 -4.85
CA TRP A 59 12.33 8.11 -3.54
C TRP A 59 10.93 8.05 -2.94
N THR A 60 9.96 7.47 -3.62
CA THR A 60 8.68 7.06 -3.04
C THR A 60 8.85 5.89 -2.07
N VAL A 61 9.81 5.01 -2.36
CA VAL A 61 10.18 3.82 -1.56
C VAL A 61 11.72 3.72 -1.46
N PRO A 62 12.39 4.70 -0.83
CA PRO A 62 13.82 4.94 -1.01
C PRO A 62 14.72 3.76 -0.62
N THR A 63 14.32 2.94 0.36
CA THR A 63 15.10 1.80 0.84
C THR A 63 14.81 0.49 0.12
N TRP A 64 13.78 0.45 -0.76
CA TRP A 64 13.53 -0.78 -1.53
C TRP A 64 14.60 -1.01 -2.57
N PRO A 65 14.87 -2.27 -2.95
CA PRO A 65 15.73 -2.61 -4.07
C PRO A 65 15.30 -1.90 -5.36
N LYS A 66 16.28 -1.59 -6.21
CA LYS A 66 16.05 -0.84 -7.47
C LYS A 66 15.15 -1.59 -8.43
N GLU A 67 15.26 -2.90 -8.49
CA GLU A 67 14.44 -3.79 -9.31
C GLU A 67 12.93 -3.70 -8.96
N TYR A 68 12.60 -3.25 -7.75
CA TYR A 68 11.21 -3.07 -7.30
C TYR A 68 10.78 -1.59 -7.24
N GLY A 69 11.54 -0.70 -7.90
CA GLY A 69 11.20 0.72 -8.00
C GLY A 69 11.74 1.59 -6.87
N GLY A 70 12.57 1.06 -5.99
CA GLY A 70 13.27 1.82 -4.96
C GLY A 70 14.59 2.41 -5.43
N ALA A 71 15.24 3.19 -4.57
CA ALA A 71 16.56 3.75 -4.81
C ALA A 71 17.69 2.88 -4.21
N GLY A 72 17.38 1.87 -3.42
CA GLY A 72 18.36 1.05 -2.71
C GLY A 72 19.15 1.81 -1.64
N LEU A 73 18.55 2.89 -1.10
CA LEU A 73 19.21 3.71 -0.08
C LEU A 73 19.37 2.95 1.24
N SER A 74 20.47 3.20 1.89
CA SER A 74 20.66 2.80 3.29
C SER A 74 19.69 3.56 4.21
N ARG A 75 19.49 3.05 5.42
CA ARG A 75 18.69 3.72 6.44
C ARG A 75 19.21 5.13 6.78
N ALA A 76 20.52 5.32 6.75
CA ALA A 76 21.15 6.62 7.01
C ALA A 76 20.82 7.63 5.90
N GLU A 77 20.87 7.21 4.63
CA GLU A 77 20.50 8.04 3.49
C GLU A 77 18.99 8.36 3.48
N GLU A 78 18.12 7.41 3.81
CA GLU A 78 16.69 7.66 3.95
C GLU A 78 16.40 8.75 5.01
N ILE A 79 17.09 8.70 6.14
CA ILE A 79 16.96 9.73 7.21
C ILE A 79 17.37 11.09 6.68
N ILE A 80 18.46 11.17 5.90
CA ILE A 80 18.94 12.41 5.28
C ILE A 80 17.91 12.93 4.29
N LEU A 81 17.40 12.09 3.38
CA LEU A 81 16.36 12.46 2.44
C LEU A 81 15.12 13.05 3.14
N LYS A 82 14.61 12.36 4.15
CA LYS A 82 13.46 12.84 4.96
C LYS A 82 13.76 14.17 5.66
N LYS A 83 14.97 14.36 6.14
CA LYS A 83 15.40 15.63 6.78
C LYS A 83 15.41 16.78 5.78
N GLU A 84 15.95 16.57 4.58
CA GLU A 84 15.99 17.60 3.54
C GLU A 84 14.59 17.88 2.97
N MET A 85 13.72 16.89 2.82
CA MET A 85 12.30 17.09 2.50
C MET A 85 11.60 17.97 3.55
N LYS A 86 11.81 17.64 4.84
CA LYS A 86 11.24 18.43 5.95
C LYS A 86 11.77 19.87 5.97
N ARG A 87 13.05 20.10 5.61
CA ARG A 87 13.66 21.44 5.58
C ARG A 87 12.93 22.40 4.64
N ILE A 88 12.43 21.89 3.51
CA ILE A 88 11.69 22.69 2.53
C ILE A 88 10.17 22.51 2.63
N ASN A 89 9.69 21.88 3.69
CA ASN A 89 8.28 21.49 3.89
C ASN A 89 7.69 20.67 2.75
N ALA A 90 8.50 19.87 2.04
CA ALA A 90 7.99 19.01 0.97
C ALA A 90 7.01 17.99 1.54
N ARG A 91 5.82 17.91 0.93
CA ARG A 91 4.81 16.88 1.21
C ARG A 91 5.33 15.50 0.79
N SER A 92 4.83 14.43 1.44
CA SER A 92 5.04 13.07 0.94
C SER A 92 4.56 12.97 -0.52
N PRO A 93 5.36 12.40 -1.42
CA PRO A 93 4.94 12.24 -2.82
C PRO A 93 3.82 11.23 -3.00
N LEU A 94 3.75 10.23 -2.11
CA LEU A 94 2.80 9.13 -2.17
C LEU A 94 2.54 8.58 -0.77
N ASP A 95 1.29 8.39 -0.43
CA ASP A 95 0.82 7.68 0.76
C ASP A 95 0.12 6.40 0.34
N SER A 96 0.52 5.24 0.87
CA SER A 96 -0.04 3.97 0.41
C SER A 96 0.17 2.84 1.41
N PHE A 97 -0.90 2.10 1.72
CA PHE A 97 -0.80 0.83 2.45
C PHE A 97 0.08 -0.18 1.70
N GLY A 98 0.18 -0.04 0.38
CA GLY A 98 1.11 -0.81 -0.43
C GLY A 98 2.56 -0.59 -0.02
N ILE A 99 2.94 0.63 0.37
CA ILE A 99 4.31 0.97 0.73
C ILE A 99 4.68 0.48 2.13
N TRP A 100 3.86 0.79 3.14
CA TRP A 100 4.26 0.59 4.54
C TRP A 100 3.65 -0.63 5.22
N MET A 101 2.70 -1.33 4.57
CA MET A 101 2.13 -2.59 5.05
C MET A 101 2.46 -3.77 4.13
N LEU A 102 2.03 -3.72 2.86
CA LEU A 102 2.22 -4.81 1.90
C LEU A 102 3.69 -4.98 1.49
N GLY A 103 4.36 -3.88 1.15
CA GLY A 103 5.72 -3.92 0.63
C GLY A 103 6.71 -4.66 1.52
N PRO A 104 6.80 -4.34 2.83
CA PRO A 104 7.65 -5.10 3.75
C PRO A 104 7.32 -6.59 3.82
N ALA A 105 6.05 -6.97 3.71
CA ALA A 105 5.61 -8.36 3.69
C ALA A 105 6.05 -9.07 2.40
N LEU A 106 5.82 -8.45 1.24
CA LEU A 106 6.23 -9.01 -0.06
C LEU A 106 7.75 -9.10 -0.19
N LEU A 107 8.48 -8.06 0.21
CA LEU A 107 9.95 -8.08 0.18
C LEU A 107 10.53 -9.25 0.99
N LYS A 108 9.87 -9.60 2.09
CA LYS A 108 10.34 -10.66 2.99
C LYS A 108 9.84 -12.06 2.60
N PHE A 109 8.60 -12.20 2.17
CA PHE A 109 7.92 -13.48 2.04
C PHE A 109 7.41 -13.76 0.63
N GLY A 110 7.30 -12.77 -0.25
CA GLY A 110 6.82 -12.94 -1.61
C GLY A 110 7.79 -13.71 -2.49
N THR A 111 7.27 -14.43 -3.47
CA THR A 111 8.08 -14.98 -4.56
C THR A 111 8.63 -13.84 -5.41
N GLU A 112 9.67 -14.12 -6.20
CA GLU A 112 10.25 -13.11 -7.09
C GLU A 112 9.23 -12.56 -8.09
N GLU A 113 8.40 -13.45 -8.63
CA GLU A 113 7.29 -13.11 -9.53
C GLU A 113 6.30 -12.13 -8.87
N GLN A 114 5.86 -12.44 -7.64
CA GLN A 114 4.96 -11.57 -6.88
C GLN A 114 5.56 -10.20 -6.58
N LYS A 115 6.87 -10.15 -6.26
CA LYS A 115 7.56 -8.88 -6.02
C LYS A 115 7.61 -8.03 -7.29
N LEU A 116 8.02 -8.62 -8.41
CA LEU A 116 8.10 -7.93 -9.71
C LEU A 116 6.74 -7.47 -10.23
N GLU A 117 5.69 -8.24 -9.97
CA GLU A 117 4.34 -7.86 -10.38
C GLU A 117 3.76 -6.70 -9.56
N HIS A 118 3.95 -6.73 -8.24
CA HIS A 118 3.22 -5.83 -7.35
C HIS A 118 4.02 -4.62 -6.85
N LEU A 119 5.33 -4.78 -6.56
CA LEU A 119 6.10 -3.71 -5.92
C LEU A 119 6.36 -2.50 -6.84
N PRO A 120 6.77 -2.66 -8.12
CA PRO A 120 7.02 -1.51 -8.97
C PRO A 120 5.78 -0.64 -9.21
N PRO A 121 4.57 -1.18 -9.47
CA PRO A 121 3.36 -0.37 -9.57
C PRO A 121 2.99 0.35 -8.26
N VAL A 122 3.27 -0.26 -7.09
CA VAL A 122 3.11 0.41 -5.79
C VAL A 122 4.06 1.58 -5.66
N ALA A 123 5.33 1.41 -6.04
CA ALA A 123 6.34 2.47 -5.97
C ALA A 123 6.00 3.67 -6.86
N ARG A 124 5.33 3.45 -8.00
CA ARG A 124 4.87 4.49 -8.93
C ARG A 124 3.51 5.07 -8.60
N GLY A 125 2.80 4.54 -7.57
CA GLY A 125 1.46 4.99 -7.22
C GLY A 125 0.36 4.58 -8.22
N GLU A 126 0.59 3.56 -9.02
CA GLU A 126 -0.36 3.07 -10.04
C GLU A 126 -1.43 2.16 -9.45
N ILE A 127 -1.17 1.55 -8.29
CA ILE A 127 -2.09 0.63 -7.60
C ILE A 127 -2.28 1.07 -6.16
N ARG A 128 -3.54 1.29 -5.77
CA ARG A 128 -3.93 1.58 -4.39
C ARG A 128 -4.38 0.31 -3.69
N TRP A 129 -3.85 0.08 -2.49
CA TRP A 129 -4.11 -1.11 -1.68
C TRP A 129 -4.96 -0.79 -0.46
N CYS A 130 -5.79 -1.75 -0.03
CA CYS A 130 -6.41 -1.75 1.28
C CYS A 130 -6.10 -3.05 2.05
N GLN A 131 -6.37 -3.03 3.36
CA GLN A 131 -6.07 -4.12 4.27
C GLN A 131 -7.34 -4.85 4.70
N GLY A 132 -7.41 -6.17 4.49
CA GLY A 132 -8.51 -7.03 4.90
C GLY A 132 -8.12 -7.99 6.04
N TYR A 133 -8.00 -7.50 7.28
CA TYR A 133 -7.60 -8.33 8.42
C TYR A 133 -8.79 -8.65 9.33
N SER A 134 -9.32 -7.66 10.00
CA SER A 134 -10.38 -7.82 10.99
C SER A 134 -11.70 -8.30 10.40
N GLU A 135 -12.46 -9.05 11.19
CA GLU A 135 -13.81 -9.51 10.89
C GLU A 135 -14.77 -9.11 12.03
N PRO A 136 -16.09 -9.17 11.83
CA PRO A 136 -17.04 -8.86 12.90
C PRO A 136 -16.77 -9.62 14.19
N SER A 137 -16.28 -10.87 14.09
CA SER A 137 -15.98 -11.75 15.22
C SER A 137 -14.48 -11.94 15.50
N ALA A 138 -13.59 -11.29 14.76
CA ALA A 138 -12.15 -11.47 14.85
C ALA A 138 -11.41 -10.13 14.71
N GLY A 139 -11.25 -9.45 15.82
CA GLY A 139 -10.47 -8.22 15.96
C GLY A 139 -9.21 -8.45 16.78
N SER A 140 -9.27 -8.26 18.10
CA SER A 140 -8.13 -8.54 18.99
C SER A 140 -7.68 -10.00 18.95
N ASP A 141 -8.62 -10.94 18.86
CA ASP A 141 -8.34 -12.34 18.54
C ASP A 141 -8.38 -12.56 17.02
N LEU A 142 -7.42 -11.99 16.31
CA LEU A 142 -7.34 -12.07 14.86
C LEU A 142 -7.21 -13.51 14.34
N ALA A 143 -6.60 -14.39 15.12
CA ALA A 143 -6.47 -15.81 14.75
C ALA A 143 -7.83 -16.55 14.68
N SER A 144 -8.92 -15.96 15.15
CA SER A 144 -10.29 -16.46 15.00
C SER A 144 -10.96 -16.08 13.68
N LEU A 145 -10.25 -15.45 12.76
CA LEU A 145 -10.80 -15.12 11.44
C LEU A 145 -11.39 -16.33 10.74
N ALA A 146 -12.51 -16.12 10.05
CA ALA A 146 -13.33 -17.16 9.43
C ALA A 146 -13.50 -16.98 7.91
N THR A 147 -13.05 -15.85 7.32
CA THR A 147 -13.04 -15.68 5.86
C THR A 147 -12.33 -16.85 5.21
N LYS A 148 -13.09 -17.69 4.50
CA LYS A 148 -12.62 -18.96 3.96
C LYS A 148 -11.96 -18.75 2.60
N CYS A 149 -10.88 -19.50 2.34
CA CYS A 149 -10.24 -19.56 1.04
C CYS A 149 -10.06 -21.02 0.65
N GLU A 150 -10.77 -21.44 -0.39
CA GLU A 150 -10.76 -22.81 -0.92
C GLU A 150 -9.93 -22.86 -2.19
N ASP A 151 -8.98 -23.78 -2.22
CA ASP A 151 -8.22 -24.12 -3.42
C ASP A 151 -9.06 -25.04 -4.32
N LYS A 152 -9.28 -24.66 -5.58
CA LYS A 152 -9.99 -25.43 -6.60
C LYS A 152 -9.05 -25.94 -7.71
N GLY A 153 -7.74 -25.81 -7.50
CA GLY A 153 -6.70 -26.22 -8.42
C GLY A 153 -6.29 -25.10 -9.38
N ASP A 154 -7.17 -24.68 -10.26
CA ASP A 154 -6.94 -23.60 -11.23
C ASP A 154 -7.30 -22.19 -10.72
N HIS A 155 -8.03 -22.12 -9.61
CA HIS A 155 -8.42 -20.87 -8.95
C HIS A 155 -8.71 -21.09 -7.47
N PHE A 156 -8.87 -19.97 -6.74
CA PHE A 156 -9.30 -19.97 -5.35
C PHE A 156 -10.68 -19.33 -5.21
N ILE A 157 -11.47 -19.80 -4.26
CA ILE A 157 -12.74 -19.20 -3.89
C ILE A 157 -12.60 -18.60 -2.49
N VAL A 158 -12.75 -17.28 -2.37
CA VAL A 158 -12.75 -16.57 -1.08
C VAL A 158 -14.17 -16.16 -0.71
N ASN A 159 -14.59 -16.55 0.50
CA ASN A 159 -15.90 -16.19 1.04
C ASN A 159 -15.75 -15.67 2.46
N GLY A 160 -16.23 -14.47 2.73
CA GLY A 160 -16.19 -13.88 4.07
C GLY A 160 -16.51 -12.40 4.08
N GLN A 161 -16.36 -11.82 5.26
CA GLN A 161 -16.59 -10.40 5.50
C GLN A 161 -15.44 -9.82 6.30
N LYS A 162 -14.84 -8.75 5.79
CA LYS A 162 -13.85 -7.95 6.52
C LYS A 162 -14.47 -6.66 7.02
N VAL A 163 -13.99 -6.17 8.16
CA VAL A 163 -14.43 -4.89 8.75
C VAL A 163 -13.23 -3.98 8.98
N TRP A 164 -13.49 -2.68 9.11
CA TRP A 164 -12.45 -1.67 9.31
C TRP A 164 -11.44 -1.58 8.17
N THR A 165 -11.84 -2.00 6.97
CA THR A 165 -11.03 -1.95 5.75
C THR A 165 -11.03 -0.53 5.21
N SER A 166 -10.13 0.30 5.75
CA SER A 166 -10.04 1.71 5.36
C SER A 166 -9.76 1.86 3.86
N TYR A 167 -10.50 2.78 3.23
CA TYR A 167 -10.40 3.12 1.81
C TYR A 167 -10.68 1.95 0.83
N ALA A 168 -11.40 0.91 1.24
CA ALA A 168 -11.77 -0.20 0.36
C ALA A 168 -12.60 0.26 -0.87
N ASP A 169 -13.37 1.34 -0.74
CA ASP A 169 -14.14 1.98 -1.82
C ASP A 169 -13.28 2.63 -2.91
N LYS A 170 -12.01 2.86 -2.60
CA LYS A 170 -11.06 3.56 -3.46
C LYS A 170 -9.84 2.70 -3.79
N ALA A 171 -9.76 1.51 -3.20
CA ALA A 171 -8.66 0.60 -3.43
C ALA A 171 -8.84 -0.20 -4.71
N ASP A 172 -7.73 -0.45 -5.40
CA ASP A 172 -7.68 -1.32 -6.57
C ASP A 172 -7.48 -2.77 -6.17
N TRP A 173 -6.69 -3.00 -5.12
CA TRP A 173 -6.32 -4.31 -4.61
C TRP A 173 -6.43 -4.37 -3.09
N ILE A 174 -6.61 -5.57 -2.58
CA ILE A 174 -6.62 -5.87 -1.15
C ILE A 174 -5.58 -6.92 -0.80
N PHE A 175 -4.87 -6.75 0.30
CA PHE A 175 -4.14 -7.81 0.96
C PHE A 175 -4.94 -8.29 2.16
N CYS A 176 -5.24 -9.59 2.18
CA CYS A 176 -6.25 -10.18 3.04
C CYS A 176 -5.73 -11.39 3.79
N LEU A 177 -6.05 -11.49 5.08
CA LEU A 177 -5.85 -12.71 5.84
C LEU A 177 -7.09 -13.60 5.71
N VAL A 178 -6.88 -14.85 5.35
CA VAL A 178 -7.95 -15.83 5.09
C VAL A 178 -7.67 -17.16 5.77
N ARG A 179 -8.72 -17.96 5.95
CA ARG A 179 -8.65 -19.32 6.49
C ARG A 179 -8.53 -20.32 5.33
N THR A 180 -7.37 -20.94 5.20
CA THR A 180 -7.11 -21.99 4.20
C THR A 180 -7.16 -23.40 4.78
N ASP A 181 -6.95 -23.55 6.10
CA ASP A 181 -7.01 -24.83 6.79
C ASP A 181 -7.58 -24.66 8.21
N ASN A 182 -8.38 -25.65 8.64
CA ASN A 182 -9.00 -25.74 9.96
C ASN A 182 -8.57 -27.00 10.75
N THR A 183 -7.65 -27.80 10.22
CA THR A 183 -7.26 -29.11 10.81
C THR A 183 -6.23 -28.97 11.92
N GLY A 184 -5.50 -27.87 11.98
CA GLY A 184 -4.41 -27.63 12.91
C GLY A 184 -4.73 -26.61 14.00
N LYS A 185 -3.65 -26.12 14.62
CA LYS A 185 -3.75 -25.00 15.58
C LYS A 185 -4.27 -23.75 14.84
N LYS A 186 -5.06 -22.96 15.56
CA LYS A 186 -5.75 -21.75 15.10
C LYS A 186 -4.90 -20.81 14.22
N HIS A 187 -3.62 -20.65 14.53
CA HIS A 187 -2.70 -19.78 13.78
C HIS A 187 -2.16 -20.41 12.49
N HIS A 188 -2.11 -21.73 12.38
CA HIS A 188 -1.43 -22.41 11.28
C HIS A 188 -2.23 -22.44 9.98
N GLY A 189 -3.54 -22.29 10.06
CA GLY A 189 -4.43 -22.30 8.90
C GLY A 189 -4.73 -20.94 8.31
N ILE A 190 -3.92 -19.91 8.59
CA ILE A 190 -4.10 -18.57 8.07
C ILE A 190 -3.13 -18.34 6.92
N SER A 191 -3.65 -17.87 5.80
CA SER A 191 -2.86 -17.46 4.63
C SER A 191 -3.05 -15.97 4.32
N PHE A 192 -2.04 -15.39 3.70
CA PHE A 192 -2.04 -14.02 3.22
C PHE A 192 -2.27 -14.04 1.71
N VAL A 193 -3.35 -13.42 1.26
CA VAL A 193 -3.75 -13.44 -0.15
C VAL A 193 -3.90 -12.02 -0.70
N LEU A 194 -3.61 -11.88 -1.98
CA LEU A 194 -3.70 -10.63 -2.73
C LEU A 194 -4.74 -10.80 -3.83
N PHE A 195 -5.68 -9.88 -3.96
CA PHE A 195 -6.63 -9.91 -5.07
C PHE A 195 -7.16 -8.53 -5.45
N ASP A 196 -7.59 -8.44 -6.70
CA ASP A 196 -8.17 -7.25 -7.29
C ASP A 196 -9.57 -6.98 -6.69
N MET A 197 -9.90 -5.72 -6.45
CA MET A 197 -11.19 -5.30 -5.89
C MET A 197 -12.26 -5.07 -6.97
N ALA A 198 -11.88 -5.01 -8.25
CA ALA A 198 -12.79 -4.71 -9.35
C ALA A 198 -13.69 -5.89 -9.81
N PRO A 199 -13.31 -7.19 -9.69
CA PRO A 199 -14.14 -8.29 -10.17
C PRO A 199 -15.49 -8.37 -9.44
N PRO A 200 -16.54 -8.86 -10.14
CA PRO A 200 -17.80 -9.20 -9.50
C PRO A 200 -17.61 -10.14 -8.30
N GLY A 201 -18.33 -9.90 -7.22
CA GLY A 201 -18.20 -10.67 -5.98
C GLY A 201 -17.41 -9.96 -4.88
N VAL A 202 -16.67 -8.90 -5.19
CA VAL A 202 -16.05 -8.02 -4.19
C VAL A 202 -16.92 -6.78 -4.02
N GLU A 203 -17.39 -6.53 -2.81
CA GLU A 203 -18.26 -5.40 -2.50
C GLU A 203 -17.73 -4.63 -1.28
N ALA A 204 -17.50 -3.33 -1.45
CA ALA A 204 -17.17 -2.42 -0.36
C ALA A 204 -18.44 -1.67 0.08
N ARG A 205 -18.84 -1.85 1.34
CA ARG A 205 -20.01 -1.17 1.93
C ARG A 205 -19.58 -0.19 3.01
N PRO A 206 -20.04 1.06 2.96
CA PRO A 206 -19.67 2.05 3.96
C PRO A 206 -20.28 1.73 5.34
N ILE A 207 -19.46 1.87 6.39
CA ILE A 207 -19.93 1.89 7.77
C ILE A 207 -20.18 3.35 8.16
N LYS A 208 -21.43 3.70 8.43
CA LYS A 208 -21.77 5.04 8.89
C LYS A 208 -21.34 5.22 10.35
N LEU A 209 -20.33 6.01 10.59
CA LEU A 209 -19.90 6.39 11.94
C LEU A 209 -20.73 7.56 12.50
N ILE A 210 -20.71 7.68 13.82
CA ILE A 210 -21.32 8.80 14.55
C ILE A 210 -20.73 10.17 14.14
N SER A 211 -19.45 10.18 13.73
CA SER A 211 -18.75 11.36 13.21
C SER A 211 -19.15 11.77 11.78
N GLY A 212 -20.05 11.03 11.13
CA GLY A 212 -20.41 11.22 9.71
C GLY A 212 -19.35 10.71 8.73
N ARG A 213 -18.16 10.29 9.20
CA ARG A 213 -17.15 9.60 8.39
C ARG A 213 -17.53 8.13 8.24
N SER A 214 -17.09 7.51 7.16
CA SER A 214 -17.39 6.12 6.86
C SER A 214 -16.13 5.33 6.61
N PRO A 215 -15.54 4.66 7.63
CA PRO A 215 -14.63 3.57 7.34
C PRO A 215 -15.46 2.43 6.76
N LEU A 216 -14.88 1.71 5.81
CA LEU A 216 -15.63 0.80 4.97
C LEU A 216 -15.54 -0.65 5.44
N GLN A 217 -16.64 -1.38 5.23
CA GLN A 217 -16.65 -2.85 5.23
C GLN A 217 -16.45 -3.34 3.81
N SER A 218 -15.70 -4.42 3.64
CA SER A 218 -15.68 -5.16 2.38
C SER A 218 -16.32 -6.52 2.57
N HIS A 219 -17.26 -6.87 1.68
CA HIS A 219 -17.74 -8.23 1.48
C HIS A 219 -16.99 -8.85 0.32
N VAL A 220 -16.48 -10.05 0.52
CA VAL A 220 -15.77 -10.78 -0.52
C VAL A 220 -16.48 -12.10 -0.78
N ARG A 221 -16.90 -12.34 -2.03
CA ARG A 221 -17.47 -13.59 -2.51
C ARG A 221 -16.85 -13.98 -3.85
N ASP A 222 -16.55 -15.26 -4.03
CA ASP A 222 -16.21 -15.89 -5.30
C ASP A 222 -15.08 -15.21 -6.10
N VAL A 223 -13.98 -14.84 -5.43
CA VAL A 223 -12.82 -14.24 -6.11
C VAL A 223 -12.05 -15.33 -6.87
N LYS A 224 -11.94 -15.19 -8.19
CA LYS A 224 -11.34 -16.20 -9.09
C LYS A 224 -9.86 -16.00 -9.41
N ARG A 225 -9.25 -14.88 -9.07
CA ARG A 225 -7.80 -14.64 -9.26
C ARG A 225 -7.19 -14.16 -7.96
N LEU A 226 -6.39 -15.03 -7.37
CA LEU A 226 -5.67 -14.74 -6.13
C LEU A 226 -4.19 -15.04 -6.29
N HIS A 227 -3.38 -14.22 -5.66
CA HIS A 227 -1.98 -14.54 -5.41
C HIS A 227 -1.82 -14.90 -3.93
N VAL A 228 -1.48 -16.14 -3.64
CA VAL A 228 -1.20 -16.59 -2.28
C VAL A 228 0.27 -16.35 -1.98
N VAL A 229 0.56 -15.54 -0.97
CA VAL A 229 1.90 -15.36 -0.42
C VAL A 229 2.08 -16.42 0.66
N ARG A 230 3.01 -17.34 0.45
CA ARG A 230 3.32 -18.47 1.37
C ARG A 230 4.59 -18.22 2.14
#